data_d4abb89509efca6fd36b5681c1a07528
#
_entry.id   d4abb89509efca6fd36b5681c1a07528
#
_cell.length_a   1.000
_cell.length_b   1.000
_cell.length_c   1.000
_cell.angle_alpha   90.00
_cell.angle_beta   90.00
_cell.angle_gamma   90.00
#
_symmetry.space_group_name_H-M   'P 1'
#
loop_
_entity.id
_entity.type
_entity.pdbx_description
1 polymer ?
#
loop_
_entity_poly.entity_id
_entity_poly.type
_entity_poly.pdbx_seq_one_letter_code
_entity_poly.pdbx_strand_id
1 'polypeptide(L)'
;MIHSFEEKNLEQLFTSGKSQSGLPTDITNSLKRALNELHAAGSEADLIRLKSRNYEKIHHTRLRERERAGDMSSIRVSSKYRLLFTWANGGANRVKLTAYAHA
;
A
#
# COMPACT_ATOMS: atom_id res chain seq x y z
N MET A 1 -5.32 8.71 -5.58
CA MET A 1 -5.44 7.83 -6.77
C MET A 1 -4.25 6.89 -6.85
N ILE A 2 -4.50 5.64 -7.21
CA ILE A 2 -3.41 4.69 -7.47
C ILE A 2 -3.02 4.82 -8.93
N HIS A 3 -1.75 5.13 -9.21
CA HIS A 3 -1.23 5.30 -10.56
C HIS A 3 -0.62 4.02 -11.11
N SER A 4 0.02 3.21 -10.26
CA SER A 4 0.67 1.98 -10.70
C SER A 4 0.84 1.00 -9.55
N PHE A 5 1.00 -0.27 -9.90
CA PHE A 5 1.24 -1.36 -8.97
C PHE A 5 2.58 -2.00 -9.27
N GLU A 6 3.29 -2.43 -8.25
CA GLU A 6 4.50 -3.20 -8.45
C GLU A 6 4.20 -4.70 -8.59
N GLU A 7 3.05 -5.16 -8.06
CA GLU A 7 2.66 -6.56 -8.08
C GLU A 7 1.39 -6.73 -8.90
N LYS A 8 1.44 -7.61 -9.90
CA LYS A 8 0.32 -7.82 -10.82
C LYS A 8 -0.90 -8.42 -10.12
N ASN A 9 -0.69 -9.34 -9.18
CA ASN A 9 -1.81 -9.96 -8.44
C ASN A 9 -2.56 -8.91 -7.60
N LEU A 10 -1.86 -7.94 -7.07
CA LEU A 10 -2.47 -6.86 -6.30
C LEU A 10 -3.32 -5.96 -7.22
N GLU A 11 -2.80 -5.66 -8.40
CA GLU A 11 -3.54 -4.91 -9.42
C GLU A 11 -4.81 -5.65 -9.82
N GLN A 12 -4.71 -6.96 -10.04
CA GLN A 12 -5.85 -7.77 -10.42
C GLN A 12 -6.91 -7.85 -9.33
N LEU A 13 -6.49 -7.93 -8.07
CA LEU A 13 -7.43 -7.83 -6.96
C LEU A 13 -8.18 -6.51 -6.98
N PHE A 14 -7.45 -5.42 -7.17
CA PHE A 14 -8.05 -4.09 -7.19
C PHE A 14 -9.04 -3.93 -8.34
N THR A 15 -8.70 -4.40 -9.53
CA THR A 15 -9.53 -4.21 -10.72
C THR A 15 -10.70 -5.17 -10.81
N SER A 16 -10.53 -6.43 -10.38
CA SER A 16 -11.58 -7.45 -10.48
C SER A 16 -12.39 -7.64 -9.20
N GLY A 17 -11.83 -7.26 -8.06
CA GLY A 17 -12.43 -7.51 -6.76
C GLY A 17 -12.36 -8.95 -6.30
N LYS A 18 -11.69 -9.81 -7.05
CA LYS A 18 -11.60 -11.25 -6.75
C LYS A 18 -10.26 -11.60 -6.14
N SER A 19 -10.28 -12.55 -5.20
CA SER A 19 -9.08 -13.08 -4.58
C SER A 19 -8.10 -13.58 -5.63
N GLN A 20 -6.82 -13.32 -5.44
CA GLN A 20 -5.77 -13.66 -6.37
C GLN A 20 -4.75 -14.60 -5.75
N SER A 21 -4.20 -15.47 -6.58
CA SER A 21 -3.11 -16.36 -6.18
C SER A 21 -1.91 -15.55 -5.68
N GLY A 22 -1.30 -16.02 -4.62
CA GLY A 22 -0.12 -15.34 -4.06
C GLY A 22 -0.45 -14.25 -3.03
N LEU A 23 -1.73 -13.94 -2.83
CA LEU A 23 -2.15 -12.98 -1.80
C LEU A 23 -2.78 -13.73 -0.62
N PRO A 24 -2.56 -13.26 0.63
CA PRO A 24 -3.20 -13.89 1.80
C PRO A 24 -4.72 -13.82 1.69
N THR A 25 -5.38 -14.97 1.83
CA THR A 25 -6.84 -15.03 1.67
C THR A 25 -7.59 -14.47 2.86
N ASP A 26 -7.00 -14.54 4.05
CA ASP A 26 -7.63 -14.07 5.28
C ASP A 26 -7.74 -12.55 5.37
N ILE A 27 -7.01 -11.81 4.55
CA ILE A 27 -7.06 -10.34 4.55
C ILE A 27 -7.69 -9.77 3.28
N THR A 28 -8.30 -10.59 2.43
CA THR A 28 -8.81 -10.13 1.13
C THR A 28 -9.74 -8.91 1.27
N ASN A 29 -10.70 -8.95 2.18
CA ASN A 29 -11.63 -7.84 2.36
C ASN A 29 -10.95 -6.59 2.92
N SER A 30 -10.05 -6.76 3.88
CA SER A 30 -9.29 -5.63 4.44
C SER A 30 -8.38 -5.01 3.38
N LEU A 31 -7.76 -5.85 2.56
CA LEU A 31 -6.89 -5.40 1.49
C LEU A 31 -7.66 -4.63 0.42
N LYS A 32 -8.82 -5.14 0.02
CA LYS A 32 -9.68 -4.43 -0.95
C LYS A 32 -10.09 -3.05 -0.43
N ARG A 33 -10.48 -2.98 0.84
CA ARG A 33 -10.84 -1.70 1.45
C ARG A 33 -9.68 -0.72 1.50
N ALA A 34 -8.50 -1.21 1.88
CA ALA A 34 -7.31 -0.37 1.94
C ALA A 34 -6.95 0.17 0.56
N LEU A 35 -7.02 -0.68 -0.47
CA LEU A 35 -6.77 -0.26 -1.85
C LEU A 35 -7.76 0.80 -2.31
N ASN A 36 -9.04 0.63 -1.99
CA ASN A 36 -10.07 1.59 -2.38
C ASN A 36 -9.87 2.94 -1.67
N GLU A 37 -9.51 2.91 -0.39
CA GLU A 37 -9.23 4.14 0.37
C GLU A 37 -7.99 4.83 -0.16
N LEU A 38 -6.96 4.08 -0.50
CA LEU A 38 -5.75 4.64 -1.10
C LEU A 38 -6.06 5.29 -2.44
N HIS A 39 -6.88 4.61 -3.26
CA HIS A 39 -7.28 5.14 -4.57
C HIS A 39 -8.11 6.41 -4.45
N ALA A 40 -8.97 6.49 -3.43
CA ALA A 40 -9.82 7.66 -3.21
C ALA A 40 -9.04 8.87 -2.69
N ALA A 41 -7.87 8.67 -2.10
CA ALA A 41 -7.08 9.76 -1.55
C ALA A 41 -6.54 10.67 -2.66
N GLY A 42 -6.78 11.95 -2.55
CA GLY A 42 -6.26 12.94 -3.49
C GLY A 42 -4.98 13.62 -3.01
N SER A 43 -4.60 13.40 -1.75
CA SER A 43 -3.40 13.98 -1.16
C SER A 43 -2.91 13.14 0.00
N GLU A 44 -1.67 13.38 0.42
CA GLU A 44 -1.14 12.72 1.63
C GLU A 44 -1.95 13.08 2.86
N ALA A 45 -2.49 14.31 2.92
CA ALA A 45 -3.33 14.75 4.03
C ALA A 45 -4.57 13.87 4.17
N ASP A 46 -5.13 13.40 3.06
CA ASP A 46 -6.27 12.49 3.08
C ASP A 46 -5.90 11.16 3.74
N LEU A 47 -4.68 10.66 3.46
CA LEU A 47 -4.19 9.42 4.07
C LEU A 47 -3.97 9.58 5.57
N ILE A 48 -3.45 10.73 5.99
CA ILE A 48 -3.22 11.02 7.41
C ILE A 48 -4.55 11.02 8.17
N ARG A 49 -5.63 11.49 7.55
CA ARG A 49 -6.96 11.51 8.16
C ARG A 49 -7.55 10.13 8.37
N LEU A 50 -7.07 9.13 7.64
CA LEU A 50 -7.52 7.75 7.80
C LEU A 50 -6.76 7.11 8.98
N LYS A 51 -7.18 7.43 10.19
CA LYS A 51 -6.45 7.05 11.41
C LYS A 51 -6.26 5.55 11.55
N SER A 52 -7.23 4.76 11.13
CA SER A 52 -7.15 3.30 11.20
C SER A 52 -6.11 2.73 10.22
N ARG A 53 -5.67 3.50 9.24
CA ARG A 53 -4.66 3.06 8.27
C ARG A 53 -3.24 3.35 8.73
N ASN A 54 -3.06 4.15 9.76
CA ASN A 54 -1.76 4.37 10.38
C ASN A 54 -0.68 4.76 9.35
N TYR A 55 -0.97 5.82 8.61
CA TYR A 55 -0.08 6.30 7.55
C TYR A 55 1.30 6.61 8.09
N GLU A 56 2.33 6.12 7.45
CA GLU A 56 3.73 6.37 7.81
C GLU A 56 4.57 6.65 6.60
N LYS A 57 5.54 7.55 6.75
CA LYS A 57 6.65 7.66 5.82
C LYS A 57 7.77 6.77 6.33
N ILE A 58 8.34 5.96 5.42
CA ILE A 58 9.37 5.01 5.79
C ILE A 58 10.73 5.61 5.46
N HIS A 59 11.57 5.73 6.49
CA HIS A 59 12.92 6.22 6.32
C HIS A 59 13.74 5.20 5.53
N HIS A 60 14.55 5.69 4.60
CA HIS A 60 15.30 4.82 3.71
C HIS A 60 16.29 3.90 4.44
N THR A 61 16.64 4.19 5.69
CA THR A 61 17.49 3.29 6.49
C THR A 61 16.84 1.93 6.76
N ARG A 62 15.51 1.82 6.60
CA ARG A 62 14.76 0.57 6.78
C ARG A 62 14.48 -0.13 5.47
N LEU A 63 14.88 0.47 4.35
CA LEU A 63 14.58 -0.06 3.03
C LEU A 63 15.80 -0.76 2.46
N ARG A 64 15.55 -1.74 1.60
CA ARG A 64 16.60 -2.30 0.78
C ARG A 64 17.10 -1.22 -0.17
N GLU A 65 18.36 -1.37 -0.61
CA GLU A 65 18.99 -0.36 -1.43
C GLU A 65 18.17 0.00 -2.68
N ARG A 66 17.60 -1.00 -3.34
CA ARG A 66 16.76 -0.79 -4.53
C ARG A 66 15.46 -0.03 -4.22
N GLU A 67 15.03 -0.04 -2.96
CA GLU A 67 13.81 0.63 -2.52
C GLU A 67 14.07 2.06 -2.05
N ARG A 68 15.33 2.43 -1.95
CA ARG A 68 15.76 3.76 -1.48
C ARG A 68 15.75 4.81 -2.58
N ALA A 69 15.34 4.45 -3.79
CA ALA A 69 15.33 5.37 -4.93
C ALA A 69 14.32 6.51 -4.77
N GLY A 70 13.57 6.55 -3.69
CA GLY A 70 12.63 7.61 -3.37
C GLY A 70 12.02 7.37 -2.01
N ASP A 71 11.30 8.36 -1.50
CA ASP A 71 10.62 8.22 -0.23
C ASP A 71 9.44 7.25 -0.37
N MET A 72 9.42 6.24 0.49
CA MET A 72 8.32 5.30 0.55
C MET A 72 7.36 5.70 1.65
N SER A 73 6.09 5.42 1.41
CA SER A 73 5.02 5.62 2.39
C SER A 73 4.29 4.29 2.57
N SER A 74 3.56 4.17 3.67
CA SER A 74 2.78 2.96 3.90
C SER A 74 1.49 3.26 4.62
N ILE A 75 0.48 2.41 4.36
CA ILE A 75 -0.75 2.38 5.14
C ILE A 75 -1.00 0.96 5.62
N ARG A 76 -1.64 0.86 6.78
CA ARG A 76 -1.93 -0.42 7.41
C ARG A 76 -3.08 -1.14 6.71
N VAL A 77 -2.91 -2.42 6.46
CA VAL A 77 -3.98 -3.30 5.97
C VAL A 77 -4.54 -4.13 7.13
N SER A 78 -3.63 -4.73 7.90
CA SER A 78 -3.99 -5.56 9.05
C SER A 78 -2.83 -5.51 10.06
N SER A 79 -2.95 -6.29 11.13
CA SER A 79 -1.87 -6.37 12.11
C SER A 79 -0.56 -6.91 11.52
N LYS A 80 -0.63 -7.63 10.39
CA LYS A 80 0.54 -8.29 9.79
C LYS A 80 0.99 -7.65 8.47
N TYR A 81 0.16 -6.84 7.85
CA TYR A 81 0.44 -6.38 6.49
C TYR A 81 0.23 -4.89 6.32
N ARG A 82 1.04 -4.29 5.44
CA ARG A 82 0.93 -2.89 5.03
C ARG A 82 1.01 -2.81 3.50
N LEU A 83 0.43 -1.74 2.94
CA LEU A 83 0.68 -1.37 1.55
C LEU A 83 1.81 -0.36 1.52
N LEU A 84 2.82 -0.63 0.70
CA LEU A 84 3.93 0.29 0.45
C LEU A 84 3.74 0.95 -0.90
N PHE A 85 4.07 2.22 -0.98
CA PHE A 85 3.96 2.98 -2.23
C PHE A 85 4.81 4.23 -2.15
N THR A 86 5.02 4.86 -3.31
CA THR A 86 5.64 6.18 -3.38
C THR A 86 4.55 7.18 -3.74
N TRP A 87 4.38 8.22 -2.95
CA TRP A 87 3.41 9.27 -3.27
C TRP A 87 4.07 10.31 -4.16
N ALA A 88 3.60 10.43 -5.39
CA ALA A 88 4.13 11.39 -6.35
C ALA A 88 3.05 11.70 -7.39
N ASN A 89 3.07 12.92 -7.90
CA ASN A 89 2.14 13.36 -8.95
C ASN A 89 0.67 13.19 -8.54
N GLY A 90 0.38 13.43 -7.27
CA GLY A 90 -0.99 13.37 -6.75
C GLY A 90 -1.52 11.96 -6.53
N GLY A 91 -0.68 10.96 -6.46
CA GLY A 91 -1.14 9.60 -6.27
C GLY A 91 -0.09 8.62 -5.78
N ALA A 92 -0.54 7.39 -5.58
CA ALA A 92 0.29 6.29 -5.11
C ALA A 92 0.87 5.53 -6.31
N ASN A 93 2.18 5.35 -6.30
CA ASN A 93 2.91 4.68 -7.37
C ASN A 93 3.61 3.45 -6.83
N ARG A 94 3.72 2.42 -7.67
CA ARG A 94 4.40 1.17 -7.35
C ARG A 94 3.88 0.53 -6.07
N VAL A 95 2.55 0.45 -5.97
CA VAL A 95 1.88 -0.10 -4.78
C VAL A 95 2.19 -1.58 -4.65
N LYS A 96 2.63 -1.98 -3.46
CA LYS A 96 2.88 -3.40 -3.16
C LYS A 96 2.46 -3.73 -1.74
N LEU A 97 2.18 -5.02 -1.52
CA LEU A 97 1.85 -5.54 -0.20
C LEU A 97 3.12 -6.03 0.48
N THR A 98 3.30 -5.67 1.74
CA THR A 98 4.43 -6.16 2.52
C THR A 98 3.97 -6.60 3.90
N ALA A 99 4.67 -7.58 4.46
CA ALA A 99 4.47 -7.96 5.85
C ALA A 99 5.24 -6.98 6.73
N TYR A 100 4.74 -6.73 7.95
CA TYR A 100 5.49 -5.93 8.91
C TYR A 100 6.84 -6.57 9.15
N ALA A 101 7.89 -5.75 9.05
CA ALA A 101 9.21 -6.17 9.48
C ALA A 101 9.23 -6.08 11.00
N HIS A 102 9.43 -7.22 11.63
CA HIS A 102 9.63 -7.25 13.07
C HIS A 102 11.12 -7.09 13.35
N ALA A 103 11.41 -6.06 14.05
CA ALA A 103 12.76 -5.87 14.54
C ALA A 103 13.01 -6.88 15.65
#